data_1c0f8f719fdf06e498b1eab92c99683b
#
_entry.id   1c0f8f719fdf06e498b1eab92c99683b
#
_cell.length_a   1.000
_cell.length_b   1.000
_cell.length_c   1.000
_cell.angle_alpha   90.00
_cell.angle_beta   90.00
_cell.angle_gamma   90.00
#
_symmetry.space_group_name_H-M   'P 1'
#
loop_
_entity.id
_entity.type
_entity.pdbx_description
1 polymer ?
#
loop_
_entity_poly.entity_id
_entity_poly.type
_entity_poly.pdbx_seq_one_letter_code
_entity_poly.pdbx_strand_id
1 'polypeptide(L)'
;LSLTIRPIEQNDVERCGRIGSQAHKTISSAHGYPCEQPSEEFGIGLIRMLLDNPNSWGILTERQGTILGSIFIHKFPPSPVAVIGPLTVHPSGEGGIGKRLMDAALVQAHKQNHDQIRLVQSPSHIRSFVLYTKCGFTLREPLFLMQGHSLKTGNNHASNRSTHPVLDDNDISMCNELCKSVYGFSRDMELRQAIDEGVAFMIERDGAVTGYAAGIGILCHAVAKSNEDLKALIGNASTILGPGFFVPARNYEIINWLLGNGFQIGWPANLMTLGPYQEPLMPFLPSLAY
;
A
#
# COMPACT_ATOMS: atom_id res chain seq x y z
N LEU A 1 -15.90 -26.17 -19.92
CA LEU A 1 -14.73 -25.51 -20.50
C LEU A 1 -13.77 -25.10 -19.37
N SER A 2 -12.51 -25.59 -19.44
CA SER A 2 -11.51 -25.39 -18.37
C SER A 2 -11.05 -23.93 -18.29
N LEU A 3 -10.84 -23.45 -17.06
CA LEU A 3 -10.12 -22.20 -16.79
C LEU A 3 -8.62 -22.47 -16.83
N THR A 4 -7.88 -21.59 -17.49
CA THR A 4 -6.41 -21.61 -17.53
C THR A 4 -5.88 -20.47 -16.67
N ILE A 5 -4.84 -20.74 -15.85
CA ILE A 5 -4.08 -19.73 -15.12
C ILE A 5 -2.69 -19.69 -15.70
N ARG A 6 -2.20 -18.48 -16.05
CA ARG A 6 -0.87 -18.26 -16.60
C ARG A 6 -0.29 -16.91 -16.17
N PRO A 7 1.02 -16.71 -16.30
CA PRO A 7 1.63 -15.39 -16.15
C PRO A 7 1.01 -14.34 -17.08
N ILE A 8 1.00 -13.07 -16.63
CA ILE A 8 0.63 -11.93 -17.47
C ILE A 8 1.80 -11.61 -18.40
N GLU A 9 1.49 -11.39 -19.67
CA GLU A 9 2.44 -10.97 -20.69
C GLU A 9 2.15 -9.54 -21.16
N GLN A 10 3.09 -8.91 -21.87
CA GLN A 10 2.93 -7.52 -22.37
C GLN A 10 1.65 -7.34 -23.22
N ASN A 11 1.28 -8.36 -23.99
CA ASN A 11 0.06 -8.33 -24.81
C ASN A 11 -1.25 -8.38 -23.99
N ASP A 12 -1.18 -8.69 -22.70
CA ASP A 12 -2.35 -8.76 -21.81
C ASP A 12 -2.62 -7.44 -21.08
N VAL A 13 -1.64 -6.52 -21.07
CA VAL A 13 -1.64 -5.28 -20.27
C VAL A 13 -2.94 -4.48 -20.48
N GLU A 14 -3.31 -4.22 -21.73
CA GLU A 14 -4.51 -3.44 -22.01
C GLU A 14 -5.79 -4.12 -21.52
N ARG A 15 -5.92 -5.43 -21.74
CA ARG A 15 -7.11 -6.18 -21.32
C ARG A 15 -7.21 -6.23 -19.78
N CYS A 16 -6.11 -6.55 -19.10
CA CYS A 16 -6.08 -6.56 -17.64
C CYS A 16 -6.39 -5.18 -17.06
N GLY A 17 -5.83 -4.11 -17.61
CA GLY A 17 -6.08 -2.74 -17.18
C GLY A 17 -7.54 -2.31 -17.34
N ARG A 18 -8.17 -2.63 -18.47
CA ARG A 18 -9.61 -2.37 -18.70
C ARG A 18 -10.49 -3.12 -17.73
N ILE A 19 -10.20 -4.41 -17.48
CA ILE A 19 -10.93 -5.22 -16.49
C ILE A 19 -10.80 -4.60 -15.10
N GLY A 20 -9.58 -4.14 -14.72
CA GLY A 20 -9.34 -3.45 -13.46
C GLY A 20 -10.22 -2.20 -13.30
N SER A 21 -10.18 -1.29 -14.27
CA SER A 21 -11.01 -0.07 -14.26
C SER A 21 -12.49 -0.37 -14.20
N GLN A 22 -12.99 -1.32 -14.97
CA GLN A 22 -14.39 -1.71 -14.96
C GLN A 22 -14.82 -2.30 -13.61
N ALA A 23 -14.00 -3.17 -13.02
CA ALA A 23 -14.28 -3.78 -11.72
C ALA A 23 -14.35 -2.71 -10.62
N HIS A 24 -13.34 -1.82 -10.53
CA HIS A 24 -13.31 -0.75 -9.54
C HIS A 24 -14.45 0.25 -9.74
N LYS A 25 -14.74 0.66 -10.97
CA LYS A 25 -15.85 1.56 -11.29
C LYS A 25 -17.20 0.96 -10.87
N THR A 26 -17.43 -0.32 -11.13
CA THR A 26 -18.66 -1.02 -10.74
C THR A 26 -18.85 -1.01 -9.24
N ILE A 27 -17.79 -1.32 -8.48
CA ILE A 27 -17.84 -1.36 -7.01
C ILE A 27 -18.04 0.05 -6.43
N SER A 28 -17.25 1.02 -6.87
CA SER A 28 -17.31 2.40 -6.37
C SER A 28 -18.68 3.02 -6.62
N SER A 29 -19.23 2.83 -7.84
CA SER A 29 -20.57 3.34 -8.19
C SER A 29 -21.67 2.69 -7.35
N ALA A 30 -21.56 1.41 -7.03
CA ALA A 30 -22.56 0.72 -6.21
C ALA A 30 -22.58 1.20 -4.76
N HIS A 31 -21.51 1.82 -4.26
CA HIS A 31 -21.35 2.23 -2.87
C HIS A 31 -21.19 3.75 -2.68
N GLY A 32 -21.20 4.53 -3.77
CA GLY A 32 -21.06 5.99 -3.70
C GLY A 32 -19.67 6.50 -3.30
N TYR A 33 -18.62 5.68 -3.46
CA TYR A 33 -17.24 6.09 -3.21
C TYR A 33 -16.52 6.55 -4.50
N PRO A 34 -15.51 7.43 -4.37
CA PRO A 34 -14.62 7.75 -5.48
C PRO A 34 -13.97 6.48 -6.04
N CYS A 35 -13.83 6.41 -7.36
CA CYS A 35 -13.24 5.27 -8.02
C CYS A 35 -11.71 5.29 -7.88
N GLU A 36 -11.13 4.23 -7.33
CA GLU A 36 -9.68 4.07 -7.16
C GLU A 36 -8.94 3.94 -8.52
N GLN A 37 -9.64 3.47 -9.56
CA GLN A 37 -9.14 3.39 -10.94
C GLN A 37 -10.09 4.17 -11.87
N PRO A 38 -9.94 5.50 -11.95
CA PRO A 38 -10.96 6.38 -12.53
C PRO A 38 -11.10 6.24 -14.05
N SER A 39 -10.09 5.78 -14.76
CA SER A 39 -10.11 5.61 -16.22
C SER A 39 -9.44 4.31 -16.68
N GLU A 40 -9.70 3.91 -17.93
CA GLU A 40 -9.03 2.75 -18.55
C GLU A 40 -7.54 3.00 -18.70
N GLU A 41 -7.12 4.21 -19.05
CA GLU A 41 -5.72 4.60 -19.18
C GLU A 41 -4.99 4.46 -17.85
N PHE A 42 -5.63 4.84 -16.75
CA PHE A 42 -5.09 4.63 -15.41
C PHE A 42 -4.89 3.15 -15.11
N GLY A 43 -5.90 2.32 -15.38
CA GLY A 43 -5.82 0.88 -15.16
C GLY A 43 -4.73 0.22 -16.03
N ILE A 44 -4.63 0.60 -17.30
CA ILE A 44 -3.59 0.11 -18.22
C ILE A 44 -2.20 0.55 -17.76
N GLY A 45 -2.04 1.82 -17.37
CA GLY A 45 -0.78 2.35 -16.83
C GLY A 45 -0.35 1.62 -15.56
N LEU A 46 -1.28 1.33 -14.65
CA LEU A 46 -1.01 0.55 -13.43
C LEU A 46 -0.50 -0.86 -13.76
N ILE A 47 -1.19 -1.61 -14.63
CA ILE A 47 -0.78 -2.98 -14.99
C ILE A 47 0.60 -2.96 -15.66
N ARG A 48 0.88 -1.98 -16.52
CA ARG A 48 2.19 -1.82 -17.16
C ARG A 48 3.28 -1.56 -16.12
N MET A 49 3.08 -0.60 -15.23
CA MET A 49 4.01 -0.29 -14.14
C MET A 49 4.32 -1.52 -13.27
N LEU A 50 3.28 -2.30 -12.94
CA LEU A 50 3.44 -3.51 -12.14
C LEU A 50 4.17 -4.63 -12.88
N LEU A 51 3.94 -4.77 -14.17
CA LEU A 51 4.60 -5.81 -14.98
C LEU A 51 6.06 -5.46 -15.27
N ASP A 52 6.39 -4.18 -15.42
CA ASP A 52 7.75 -3.69 -15.64
C ASP A 52 8.60 -3.71 -14.34
N ASN A 53 7.97 -3.82 -13.17
CA ASN A 53 8.68 -3.91 -11.90
C ASN A 53 9.25 -5.33 -11.67
N PRO A 54 10.58 -5.52 -11.58
CA PRO A 54 11.20 -6.84 -11.39
C PRO A 54 10.83 -7.53 -10.07
N ASN A 55 10.32 -6.76 -9.10
CA ASN A 55 9.86 -7.28 -7.81
C ASN A 55 8.36 -7.59 -7.78
N SER A 56 7.67 -7.44 -8.91
CA SER A 56 6.27 -7.78 -9.05
C SER A 56 6.09 -9.00 -9.96
N TRP A 57 5.09 -9.80 -9.65
CA TRP A 57 4.72 -10.95 -10.46
C TRP A 57 3.20 -11.01 -10.60
N GLY A 58 2.73 -11.05 -11.84
CA GLY A 58 1.30 -11.07 -12.17
C GLY A 58 0.86 -12.38 -12.82
N ILE A 59 -0.32 -12.86 -12.45
CA ILE A 59 -1.03 -13.95 -13.14
C ILE A 59 -2.43 -13.53 -13.52
N LEU A 60 -2.92 -14.13 -14.57
CA LEU A 60 -4.30 -14.00 -15.02
C LEU A 60 -4.98 -15.35 -15.10
N THR A 61 -6.31 -15.33 -15.13
CA THR A 61 -7.14 -16.46 -15.51
C THR A 61 -7.93 -16.14 -16.76
N GLU A 62 -8.00 -17.11 -17.67
CA GLU A 62 -8.73 -16.98 -18.92
C GLU A 62 -9.56 -18.23 -19.24
N ARG A 63 -10.54 -18.05 -20.11
CA ARG A 63 -11.37 -19.13 -20.69
C ARG A 63 -11.47 -18.89 -22.19
N GLN A 64 -10.94 -19.82 -23.00
CA GLN A 64 -10.93 -19.70 -24.46
C GLN A 64 -10.36 -18.37 -24.96
N GLY A 65 -9.23 -17.93 -24.39
CA GLY A 65 -8.57 -16.67 -24.76
C GLY A 65 -9.25 -15.39 -24.23
N THR A 66 -10.37 -15.52 -23.49
CA THR A 66 -11.00 -14.39 -22.82
C THR A 66 -10.47 -14.28 -21.39
N ILE A 67 -9.80 -13.18 -21.08
CA ILE A 67 -9.30 -12.89 -19.72
C ILE A 67 -10.47 -12.57 -18.81
N LEU A 68 -10.52 -13.22 -17.66
CA LEU A 68 -11.59 -13.10 -16.66
C LEU A 68 -11.14 -12.42 -15.37
N GLY A 69 -9.84 -12.27 -15.15
CA GLY A 69 -9.29 -11.58 -14.00
C GLY A 69 -7.78 -11.74 -13.89
N SER A 70 -7.20 -10.95 -13.01
CA SER A 70 -5.75 -10.93 -12.75
C SER A 70 -5.45 -10.63 -11.29
N ILE A 71 -4.24 -10.98 -10.85
CA ILE A 71 -3.72 -10.70 -9.51
C ILE A 71 -2.21 -10.49 -9.60
N PHE A 72 -1.70 -9.59 -8.75
CA PHE A 72 -0.27 -9.35 -8.61
C PHE A 72 0.23 -9.69 -7.20
N ILE A 73 1.50 -10.04 -7.14
CA ILE A 73 2.27 -10.21 -5.91
C ILE A 73 3.49 -9.30 -6.02
N HIS A 74 3.78 -8.55 -4.96
CA HIS A 74 4.92 -7.65 -4.85
C HIS A 74 5.85 -8.13 -3.74
N LYS A 75 7.15 -8.04 -3.98
CA LYS A 75 8.20 -8.37 -3.03
C LYS A 75 9.04 -7.14 -2.75
N PHE A 76 9.60 -7.05 -1.56
CA PHE A 76 10.44 -5.94 -1.12
C PHE A 76 11.71 -6.50 -0.47
N PRO A 77 12.63 -7.12 -1.24
CA PRO A 77 13.84 -7.68 -0.68
C PRO A 77 14.65 -6.64 0.12
N PRO A 78 15.24 -7.00 1.27
CA PRO A 78 15.28 -8.32 1.89
C PRO A 78 14.10 -8.61 2.84
N SER A 79 12.99 -7.88 2.77
CA SER A 79 11.82 -8.08 3.63
C SER A 79 11.22 -9.49 3.46
N PRO A 80 10.79 -10.16 4.54
CA PRO A 80 10.09 -11.44 4.46
C PRO A 80 8.64 -11.29 4.00
N VAL A 81 8.16 -10.06 3.83
CA VAL A 81 6.77 -9.75 3.51
C VAL A 81 6.57 -9.69 2.00
N ALA A 82 5.48 -10.29 1.53
CA ALA A 82 4.93 -10.06 0.21
C ALA A 82 3.57 -9.37 0.31
N VAL A 83 3.24 -8.58 -0.70
CA VAL A 83 1.95 -7.89 -0.80
C VAL A 83 1.17 -8.43 -1.98
N ILE A 84 -0.10 -8.72 -1.77
CA ILE A 84 -1.01 -9.15 -2.82
C ILE A 84 -1.93 -7.99 -3.20
N GLY A 85 -1.96 -7.69 -4.49
CA GLY A 85 -2.85 -6.68 -5.08
C GLY A 85 -2.25 -6.00 -6.31
N PRO A 86 -3.11 -5.45 -7.18
CA PRO A 86 -4.56 -5.60 -7.18
C PRO A 86 -5.03 -7.01 -7.57
N LEU A 87 -6.14 -7.45 -6.97
CA LEU A 87 -6.93 -8.59 -7.45
C LEU A 87 -8.16 -8.03 -8.17
N THR A 88 -8.26 -8.27 -9.46
CA THR A 88 -9.38 -7.83 -10.28
C THR A 88 -10.06 -9.00 -10.96
N VAL A 89 -11.39 -8.97 -11.01
CA VAL A 89 -12.21 -9.96 -11.70
C VAL A 89 -13.21 -9.21 -12.57
N HIS A 90 -13.36 -9.65 -13.83
CA HIS A 90 -14.33 -9.07 -14.75
C HIS A 90 -15.73 -9.09 -14.13
N PRO A 91 -16.53 -8.02 -14.21
CA PRO A 91 -17.87 -7.97 -13.59
C PRO A 91 -18.81 -9.09 -13.99
N SER A 92 -18.69 -9.61 -15.22
CA SER A 92 -19.44 -10.78 -15.70
C SER A 92 -18.77 -12.12 -15.33
N GLY A 93 -17.64 -12.07 -14.59
CA GLY A 93 -16.94 -13.28 -14.17
C GLY A 93 -17.76 -14.08 -13.17
N GLU A 94 -18.10 -15.33 -13.52
CA GLU A 94 -18.84 -16.25 -12.65
C GLU A 94 -17.99 -16.72 -11.47
N GLY A 95 -18.68 -17.23 -10.43
CA GLY A 95 -18.13 -17.53 -9.12
C GLY A 95 -16.83 -18.35 -9.12
N GLY A 96 -15.93 -18.00 -8.20
CA GLY A 96 -14.70 -18.76 -7.93
C GLY A 96 -13.43 -18.25 -8.61
N ILE A 97 -13.49 -17.33 -9.57
CA ILE A 97 -12.29 -16.80 -10.27
C ILE A 97 -11.34 -16.13 -9.28
N GLY A 98 -11.83 -15.23 -8.44
CA GLY A 98 -11.01 -14.55 -7.42
C GLY A 98 -10.35 -15.52 -6.44
N LYS A 99 -11.07 -16.60 -6.05
CA LYS A 99 -10.50 -17.66 -5.17
C LYS A 99 -9.37 -18.40 -5.87
N ARG A 100 -9.55 -18.78 -7.13
CA ARG A 100 -8.51 -19.49 -7.90
C ARG A 100 -7.26 -18.63 -8.11
N LEU A 101 -7.42 -17.34 -8.41
CA LEU A 101 -6.33 -16.40 -8.52
C LEU A 101 -5.59 -16.24 -7.18
N MET A 102 -6.34 -16.08 -6.08
CA MET A 102 -5.75 -15.99 -4.75
C MET A 102 -4.99 -17.25 -4.37
N ASP A 103 -5.55 -18.44 -4.58
CA ASP A 103 -4.88 -19.71 -4.29
C ASP A 103 -3.57 -19.84 -5.06
N ALA A 104 -3.58 -19.51 -6.35
CA ALA A 104 -2.38 -19.55 -7.18
C ALA A 104 -1.32 -18.54 -6.71
N ALA A 105 -1.74 -17.33 -6.33
CA ALA A 105 -0.86 -16.30 -5.78
C ALA A 105 -0.22 -16.73 -4.46
N LEU A 106 -1.01 -17.31 -3.55
CA LEU A 106 -0.50 -17.82 -2.27
C LEU A 106 0.49 -18.96 -2.45
N VAL A 107 0.20 -19.92 -3.35
CA VAL A 107 1.14 -20.99 -3.69
C VAL A 107 2.46 -20.43 -4.21
N GLN A 108 2.42 -19.38 -5.03
CA GLN A 108 3.62 -18.75 -5.57
C GLN A 108 4.40 -17.98 -4.50
N ALA A 109 3.72 -17.26 -3.61
CA ALA A 109 4.35 -16.55 -2.50
C ALA A 109 5.11 -17.53 -1.60
N HIS A 110 4.47 -18.64 -1.19
CA HIS A 110 5.11 -19.68 -0.37
C HIS A 110 6.29 -20.36 -1.07
N LYS A 111 6.20 -20.63 -2.39
CA LYS A 111 7.34 -21.17 -3.17
C LYS A 111 8.56 -20.23 -3.16
N GLN A 112 8.35 -18.94 -2.94
CA GLN A 112 9.39 -17.92 -2.84
C GLN A 112 9.77 -17.60 -1.38
N ASN A 113 9.36 -18.45 -0.41
CA ASN A 113 9.61 -18.32 1.02
C ASN A 113 9.01 -17.03 1.64
N HIS A 114 7.89 -16.54 1.11
CA HIS A 114 7.13 -15.46 1.74
C HIS A 114 5.97 -16.05 2.54
N ASP A 115 6.14 -16.08 3.87
CA ASP A 115 5.12 -16.57 4.82
C ASP A 115 4.32 -15.43 5.45
N GLN A 116 4.78 -14.18 5.29
CA GLN A 116 4.09 -12.98 5.74
C GLN A 116 3.48 -12.28 4.54
N ILE A 117 2.17 -12.41 4.38
CA ILE A 117 1.47 -11.85 3.22
C ILE A 117 0.50 -10.78 3.69
N ARG A 118 0.47 -9.64 3.01
CA ARG A 118 -0.38 -8.50 3.33
C ARG A 118 -1.17 -8.03 2.13
N LEU A 119 -2.28 -7.37 2.41
CA LEU A 119 -3.08 -6.65 1.42
C LEU A 119 -3.85 -5.52 2.10
N VAL A 120 -4.21 -4.53 1.31
CA VAL A 120 -5.15 -3.46 1.72
C VAL A 120 -6.46 -3.70 0.97
N GLN A 121 -7.56 -3.77 1.73
CA GLN A 121 -8.89 -4.13 1.26
C GLN A 121 -9.86 -2.96 1.45
N SER A 122 -10.70 -2.70 0.46
CA SER A 122 -11.77 -1.70 0.54
C SER A 122 -12.96 -2.25 1.34
N PRO A 123 -13.32 -1.68 2.51
CA PRO A 123 -14.39 -2.20 3.39
C PRO A 123 -15.76 -2.28 2.71
N SER A 124 -16.04 -1.43 1.74
CA SER A 124 -17.28 -1.45 0.97
C SER A 124 -17.40 -2.70 0.08
N HIS A 125 -16.28 -3.32 -0.28
CA HIS A 125 -16.27 -4.53 -1.11
C HIS A 125 -16.33 -5.79 -0.26
N ILE A 126 -17.49 -6.08 0.33
CA ILE A 126 -17.72 -7.23 1.23
C ILE A 126 -17.33 -8.57 0.60
N ARG A 127 -17.51 -8.73 -0.72
CA ARG A 127 -17.11 -9.98 -1.41
C ARG A 127 -15.62 -10.26 -1.30
N SER A 128 -14.76 -9.24 -1.45
CA SER A 128 -13.31 -9.39 -1.30
C SER A 128 -12.94 -9.67 0.16
N PHE A 129 -13.57 -8.99 1.12
CA PHE A 129 -13.36 -9.27 2.54
C PHE A 129 -13.64 -10.75 2.89
N VAL A 130 -14.80 -11.26 2.47
CA VAL A 130 -15.18 -12.68 2.67
C VAL A 130 -14.19 -13.62 1.97
N LEU A 131 -13.75 -13.29 0.75
CA LEU A 131 -12.76 -14.07 0.03
C LEU A 131 -11.44 -14.16 0.81
N TYR A 132 -10.90 -13.01 1.23
CA TYR A 132 -9.61 -12.96 1.94
C TYR A 132 -9.69 -13.68 3.29
N THR A 133 -10.79 -13.48 4.04
CA THR A 133 -11.02 -14.22 5.30
C THR A 133 -11.06 -15.73 5.09
N LYS A 134 -11.72 -16.21 4.02
CA LYS A 134 -11.73 -17.65 3.66
C LYS A 134 -10.36 -18.16 3.21
N CYS A 135 -9.47 -17.31 2.76
CA CYS A 135 -8.08 -17.64 2.45
C CYS A 135 -7.16 -17.56 3.67
N GLY A 136 -7.70 -17.27 4.87
CA GLY A 136 -6.95 -17.23 6.12
C GLY A 136 -6.41 -15.85 6.50
N PHE A 137 -6.71 -14.79 5.72
CA PHE A 137 -6.34 -13.43 6.10
C PHE A 137 -7.13 -12.94 7.31
N THR A 138 -6.46 -12.24 8.21
CA THR A 138 -7.04 -11.60 9.39
C THR A 138 -6.99 -10.09 9.23
N LEU A 139 -8.09 -9.41 9.54
CA LEU A 139 -8.10 -7.95 9.67
C LEU A 139 -7.20 -7.54 10.85
N ARG A 140 -6.23 -6.66 10.58
CA ARG A 140 -5.29 -6.15 11.59
C ARG A 140 -5.55 -4.70 11.93
N GLU A 141 -5.71 -3.85 10.92
CA GLU A 141 -5.78 -2.41 11.14
C GLU A 141 -6.82 -1.78 10.20
N PRO A 142 -7.91 -1.20 10.72
CA PRO A 142 -8.71 -0.26 9.96
C PRO A 142 -7.91 1.02 9.70
N LEU A 143 -7.98 1.53 8.48
CA LEU A 143 -7.23 2.68 8.01
C LEU A 143 -8.15 3.75 7.46
N PHE A 144 -7.73 5.01 7.56
CA PHE A 144 -8.34 6.12 6.82
C PHE A 144 -7.32 6.71 5.84
N LEU A 145 -7.72 6.87 4.58
CA LEU A 145 -6.96 7.70 3.66
C LEU A 145 -7.21 9.17 4.00
N MET A 146 -6.17 9.86 4.45
CA MET A 146 -6.21 11.29 4.71
C MET A 146 -5.80 12.06 3.47
N GLN A 147 -6.65 12.97 3.01
CA GLN A 147 -6.46 13.77 1.81
C GLN A 147 -6.32 15.25 2.19
N GLY A 148 -5.34 15.92 1.63
CA GLY A 148 -5.07 17.34 1.93
C GLY A 148 -3.86 17.84 1.14
N HIS A 149 -3.46 19.05 1.44
CA HIS A 149 -2.27 19.68 0.85
C HIS A 149 -1.10 19.65 1.83
N SER A 150 0.12 19.78 1.29
CA SER A 150 1.33 19.93 2.12
C SER A 150 1.18 21.10 3.10
N LEU A 151 1.48 20.85 4.37
CA LEU A 151 1.45 21.87 5.43
C LEU A 151 2.66 22.77 5.40
N LYS A 152 3.75 22.37 4.73
CA LYS A 152 5.00 23.14 4.61
C LYS A 152 4.81 24.46 3.84
N THR A 153 3.82 24.53 2.96
CA THR A 153 3.52 25.73 2.15
C THR A 153 2.61 26.73 2.84
N GLY A 154 2.04 26.38 4.00
CA GLY A 154 1.22 27.28 4.83
C GLY A 154 2.05 28.00 5.89
N ASN A 155 1.56 29.16 6.36
CA ASN A 155 2.19 29.91 7.45
C ASN A 155 2.09 29.23 8.83
N ASN A 156 1.57 28.02 8.88
CA ASN A 156 1.48 27.23 10.10
C ASN A 156 2.71 26.32 10.22
N HIS A 157 3.63 26.67 11.10
CA HIS A 157 4.67 25.76 11.57
C HIS A 157 4.00 24.62 12.35
N ALA A 158 3.64 23.55 11.64
CA ALA A 158 2.91 22.43 12.21
C ALA A 158 3.72 21.63 13.25
N SER A 159 5.03 21.88 13.36
CA SER A 159 5.92 21.24 14.33
C SER A 159 7.20 22.07 14.55
N ASN A 160 7.66 22.10 15.81
CA ASN A 160 8.95 22.70 16.19
C ASN A 160 10.15 21.79 15.89
N ARG A 161 9.95 20.62 15.27
CA ARG A 161 10.98 19.62 14.98
C ARG A 161 11.40 19.72 13.52
N SER A 162 12.71 19.92 13.30
CA SER A 162 13.28 19.92 11.96
C SER A 162 13.45 18.49 11.43
N THR A 163 13.23 18.33 10.15
CA THR A 163 13.58 17.12 9.40
C THR A 163 14.77 17.41 8.50
N HIS A 164 15.57 16.39 8.22
CA HIS A 164 16.66 16.46 7.24
C HIS A 164 16.61 15.24 6.31
N PRO A 165 17.17 15.32 5.09
CA PRO A 165 17.21 14.19 4.16
C PRO A 165 17.93 12.98 4.77
N VAL A 166 17.55 11.78 4.35
CA VAL A 166 18.34 10.58 4.55
C VAL A 166 19.39 10.55 3.45
N LEU A 167 20.67 10.49 3.78
CA LEU A 167 21.75 10.80 2.85
C LEU A 167 22.70 9.62 2.60
N ASP A 168 22.96 8.78 3.60
CA ASP A 168 24.00 7.76 3.53
C ASP A 168 23.58 6.43 4.15
N ASP A 169 24.46 5.43 4.05
CA ASP A 169 24.21 4.08 4.55
C ASP A 169 24.09 4.03 6.09
N ASN A 170 24.68 4.96 6.83
CA ASN A 170 24.50 5.05 8.27
C ASN A 170 23.08 5.52 8.62
N ASP A 171 22.60 6.56 7.95
CA ASP A 171 21.22 7.04 8.07
C ASP A 171 20.21 5.92 7.73
N ILE A 172 20.46 5.21 6.63
CA ILE A 172 19.64 4.08 6.20
C ILE A 172 19.61 2.98 7.26
N SER A 173 20.77 2.66 7.85
CA SER A 173 20.86 1.66 8.92
C SER A 173 20.04 2.07 10.14
N MET A 174 20.16 3.31 10.60
CA MET A 174 19.40 3.83 11.74
C MET A 174 17.89 3.86 11.47
N CYS A 175 17.47 4.26 10.27
CA CYS A 175 16.07 4.22 9.85
C CYS A 175 15.53 2.78 9.83
N ASN A 176 16.30 1.84 9.31
CA ASN A 176 15.92 0.42 9.26
C ASN A 176 15.85 -0.22 10.67
N GLU A 177 16.69 0.19 11.62
CA GLU A 177 16.60 -0.24 13.02
C GLU A 177 15.30 0.26 13.66
N LEU A 178 14.95 1.52 13.45
CA LEU A 178 13.67 2.05 13.90
C LEU A 178 12.51 1.28 13.26
N CYS A 179 12.56 1.04 11.95
CA CYS A 179 11.53 0.28 11.24
C CYS A 179 11.36 -1.12 11.81
N LYS A 180 12.47 -1.84 12.06
CA LYS A 180 12.44 -3.17 12.70
C LYS A 180 11.79 -3.14 14.08
N SER A 181 12.02 -2.08 14.85
CA SER A 181 11.40 -1.95 16.18
C SER A 181 9.89 -1.76 16.11
N VAL A 182 9.38 -1.19 15.01
CA VAL A 182 7.95 -0.94 14.78
C VAL A 182 7.27 -2.13 14.09
N TYR A 183 7.84 -2.61 12.99
CA TYR A 183 7.20 -3.61 12.11
C TYR A 183 7.76 -5.04 12.26
N GLY A 184 8.90 -5.22 12.94
CA GLY A 184 9.60 -6.50 13.01
C GLY A 184 10.54 -6.80 11.84
N PHE A 185 10.64 -5.92 10.85
CA PHE A 185 11.55 -6.06 9.70
C PHE A 185 11.88 -4.67 9.11
N SER A 186 12.91 -4.62 8.25
CA SER A 186 13.32 -3.40 7.56
C SER A 186 12.58 -3.22 6.24
N ARG A 187 12.46 -1.97 5.81
CA ARG A 187 11.94 -1.57 4.50
C ARG A 187 13.03 -0.88 3.67
N ASP A 188 14.18 -1.53 3.61
CA ASP A 188 15.42 -1.00 3.00
C ASP A 188 15.22 -0.60 1.54
N MET A 189 14.58 -1.46 0.76
CA MET A 189 14.38 -1.22 -0.67
C MET A 189 13.54 0.04 -0.92
N GLU A 190 12.43 0.20 -0.22
CA GLU A 190 11.56 1.36 -0.39
C GLU A 190 12.24 2.65 0.12
N LEU A 191 13.04 2.55 1.18
CA LEU A 191 13.80 3.68 1.67
C LEU A 191 14.86 4.13 0.67
N ARG A 192 15.62 3.20 0.07
CA ARG A 192 16.61 3.52 -0.97
C ARG A 192 15.94 4.13 -2.21
N GLN A 193 14.82 3.58 -2.64
CA GLN A 193 14.06 4.17 -3.75
C GLN A 193 13.60 5.59 -3.42
N ALA A 194 13.10 5.84 -2.22
CA ALA A 194 12.69 7.18 -1.78
C ALA A 194 13.87 8.18 -1.68
N ILE A 195 15.08 7.69 -1.39
CA ILE A 195 16.31 8.49 -1.43
C ILE A 195 16.63 8.88 -2.88
N ASP A 196 16.60 7.92 -3.79
CA ASP A 196 16.85 8.17 -5.23
C ASP A 196 15.83 9.16 -5.82
N GLU A 197 14.59 9.12 -5.35
CA GLU A 197 13.52 10.05 -5.71
C GLU A 197 13.59 11.41 -4.98
N GLY A 198 14.50 11.56 -4.00
CA GLY A 198 14.68 12.79 -3.22
C GLY A 198 13.54 13.10 -2.25
N VAL A 199 12.77 12.08 -1.83
CA VAL A 199 11.60 12.24 -0.96
C VAL A 199 11.76 11.61 0.44
N ALA A 200 12.91 10.96 0.71
CA ALA A 200 13.22 10.38 2.02
C ALA A 200 13.75 11.44 2.99
N PHE A 201 13.22 11.45 4.20
CA PHE A 201 13.70 12.34 5.26
C PHE A 201 13.50 11.73 6.64
N MET A 202 14.26 12.22 7.63
CA MET A 202 14.23 11.70 8.99
C MET A 202 14.29 12.82 10.04
N ILE A 203 14.03 12.44 11.28
CA ILE A 203 14.21 13.26 12.49
C ILE A 203 15.23 12.55 13.36
N GLU A 204 16.28 13.28 13.76
CA GLU A 204 17.26 12.83 14.73
C GLU A 204 17.16 13.65 16.00
N ARG A 205 17.32 13.01 17.15
CA ARG A 205 17.46 13.65 18.45
C ARG A 205 18.47 12.89 19.30
N ASP A 206 19.39 13.63 19.89
CA ASP A 206 20.43 13.08 20.77
C ASP A 206 21.22 11.91 20.12
N GLY A 207 21.54 12.04 18.83
CA GLY A 207 22.25 11.03 18.04
C GLY A 207 21.45 9.78 17.70
N ALA A 208 20.11 9.81 17.84
CA ALA A 208 19.24 8.68 17.52
C ALA A 208 18.09 9.11 16.60
N VAL A 209 17.81 8.31 15.57
CA VAL A 209 16.62 8.49 14.72
C VAL A 209 15.37 8.23 15.54
N THR A 210 14.47 9.21 15.56
CA THR A 210 13.18 9.15 16.27
C THR A 210 11.99 9.10 15.34
N GLY A 211 12.20 9.30 14.03
CA GLY A 211 11.20 9.17 12.99
C GLY A 211 11.84 9.24 11.62
N TYR A 212 11.27 8.55 10.64
CA TYR A 212 11.62 8.73 9.25
C TYR A 212 10.41 8.48 8.35
N ALA A 213 10.47 9.01 7.14
CA ALA A 213 9.51 8.77 6.07
C ALA A 213 10.22 8.45 4.76
N ALA A 214 9.75 7.43 4.07
CA ALA A 214 10.05 7.17 2.67
C ALA A 214 9.04 7.92 1.79
N GLY A 215 8.95 9.24 2.02
CA GLY A 215 7.90 10.11 1.48
C GLY A 215 6.59 10.07 2.29
N ILE A 216 5.69 11.02 1.98
CA ILE A 216 4.32 11.04 2.53
C ILE A 216 3.35 10.89 1.37
N GLY A 217 2.66 9.74 1.31
CA GLY A 217 1.76 9.41 0.21
C GLY A 217 1.20 7.99 0.31
N ILE A 218 0.30 7.64 -0.60
CA ILE A 218 -0.43 6.36 -0.56
C ILE A 218 0.48 5.13 -0.74
N LEU A 219 1.57 5.26 -1.50
CA LEU A 219 2.57 4.20 -1.71
C LEU A 219 3.80 4.37 -0.81
N CYS A 220 3.79 5.37 0.09
CA CYS A 220 4.88 5.68 0.99
C CYS A 220 4.61 5.14 2.40
N HIS A 221 5.65 5.05 3.21
CA HIS A 221 5.50 4.72 4.62
C HIS A 221 6.28 5.69 5.51
N ALA A 222 5.85 5.81 6.75
CA ALA A 222 6.58 6.51 7.79
C ALA A 222 6.45 5.79 9.12
N VAL A 223 7.47 5.89 9.96
CA VAL A 223 7.47 5.39 11.34
C VAL A 223 8.05 6.45 12.26
N ALA A 224 7.55 6.50 13.50
CA ALA A 224 8.04 7.46 14.48
C ALA A 224 7.93 6.90 15.91
N LYS A 225 8.80 7.37 16.82
CA LYS A 225 8.74 7.01 18.24
C LYS A 225 7.58 7.68 18.99
N SER A 226 7.06 8.80 18.44
CA SER A 226 5.96 9.54 19.04
C SER A 226 5.07 10.18 17.97
N ASN A 227 3.83 10.52 18.35
CA ASN A 227 2.94 11.29 17.47
C ASN A 227 3.51 12.68 17.14
N GLU A 228 4.28 13.29 18.03
CA GLU A 228 4.94 14.56 17.75
C GLU A 228 6.00 14.44 16.66
N ASP A 229 6.75 13.33 16.61
CA ASP A 229 7.67 13.05 15.51
C ASP A 229 6.90 12.77 14.22
N LEU A 230 5.79 12.01 14.29
CA LEU A 230 4.97 11.73 13.11
C LEU A 230 4.32 13.01 12.54
N LYS A 231 3.81 13.91 13.40
CA LYS A 231 3.33 15.25 13.00
C LYS A 231 4.43 16.07 12.32
N ALA A 232 5.66 16.01 12.85
CA ALA A 232 6.79 16.70 12.25
C ALA A 232 7.14 16.13 10.86
N LEU A 233 7.14 14.82 10.68
CA LEU A 233 7.32 14.19 9.37
C LEU A 233 6.25 14.67 8.38
N ILE A 234 4.98 14.57 8.75
CA ILE A 234 3.87 15.00 7.88
C ILE A 234 3.94 16.51 7.60
N GLY A 235 4.18 17.32 8.65
CA GLY A 235 4.18 18.77 8.55
C GLY A 235 5.35 19.36 7.74
N ASN A 236 6.48 18.66 7.69
CA ASN A 236 7.65 19.08 6.93
C ASN A 236 7.72 18.49 5.50
N ALA A 237 6.81 17.60 5.12
CA ALA A 237 6.75 17.07 3.76
C ALA A 237 6.45 18.20 2.75
N SER A 238 7.30 18.35 1.73
CA SER A 238 7.13 19.36 0.69
C SER A 238 5.96 19.07 -0.24
N THR A 239 5.59 17.81 -0.37
CA THR A 239 4.48 17.33 -1.19
C THR A 239 3.85 16.09 -0.57
N ILE A 240 2.57 15.87 -0.88
CA ILE A 240 1.86 14.62 -0.61
C ILE A 240 1.74 13.87 -1.93
N LEU A 241 2.30 12.66 -1.98
CA LEU A 241 2.37 11.86 -3.20
C LEU A 241 1.08 11.08 -3.42
N GLY A 242 0.49 11.26 -4.60
CA GLY A 242 -0.78 10.63 -4.95
C GLY A 242 -1.99 11.25 -4.24
N PRO A 243 -3.07 10.49 -3.99
CA PRO A 243 -4.34 11.03 -3.49
C PRO A 243 -4.34 11.32 -1.98
N GLY A 244 -3.28 11.02 -1.26
CA GLY A 244 -3.20 11.14 0.19
C GLY A 244 -2.35 10.03 0.82
N PHE A 245 -2.50 9.79 2.12
CA PHE A 245 -1.77 8.75 2.84
C PHE A 245 -2.67 8.08 3.89
N PHE A 246 -2.36 6.84 4.22
CA PHE A 246 -3.11 6.10 5.23
C PHE A 246 -2.67 6.43 6.65
N VAL A 247 -3.66 6.52 7.53
CA VAL A 247 -3.48 6.64 8.99
C VAL A 247 -4.28 5.52 9.66
N PRO A 248 -3.70 4.75 10.60
CA PRO A 248 -4.45 3.80 11.42
C PRO A 248 -5.60 4.47 12.15
N ALA A 249 -6.82 3.91 12.05
CA ALA A 249 -8.01 4.49 12.67
C ALA A 249 -7.90 4.65 14.20
N ARG A 250 -7.08 3.82 14.85
CA ARG A 250 -6.78 3.90 16.28
C ARG A 250 -5.91 5.10 16.67
N ASN A 251 -5.18 5.70 15.72
CA ASN A 251 -4.37 6.91 15.98
C ASN A 251 -5.23 8.17 15.84
N TYR A 252 -6.21 8.31 16.74
CA TYR A 252 -7.16 9.43 16.75
C TYR A 252 -6.46 10.79 16.91
N GLU A 253 -5.32 10.83 17.58
CA GLU A 253 -4.55 12.07 17.78
C GLU A 253 -4.04 12.64 16.47
N ILE A 254 -3.44 11.79 15.62
CA ILE A 254 -2.99 12.19 14.28
C ILE A 254 -4.19 12.54 13.40
N ILE A 255 -5.27 11.77 13.45
CA ILE A 255 -6.48 12.04 12.65
C ILE A 255 -7.05 13.42 13.03
N ASN A 256 -7.27 13.69 14.32
CA ASN A 256 -7.79 14.97 14.78
C ASN A 256 -6.88 16.14 14.41
N TRP A 257 -5.57 15.97 14.55
CA TRP A 257 -4.62 16.99 14.16
C TRP A 257 -4.68 17.27 12.65
N LEU A 258 -4.76 16.25 11.80
CA LEU A 258 -4.90 16.40 10.36
C LEU A 258 -6.21 17.11 9.98
N LEU A 259 -7.35 16.71 10.58
CA LEU A 259 -8.64 17.37 10.36
C LEU A 259 -8.59 18.85 10.75
N GLY A 260 -7.93 19.17 11.87
CA GLY A 260 -7.71 20.56 12.33
C GLY A 260 -6.80 21.37 11.40
N ASN A 261 -6.00 20.72 10.56
CA ASN A 261 -5.14 21.34 9.55
C ASN A 261 -5.69 21.24 8.11
N GLY A 262 -7.00 21.01 7.97
CA GLY A 262 -7.70 21.08 6.68
C GLY A 262 -7.64 19.80 5.84
N PHE A 263 -7.15 18.69 6.39
CA PHE A 263 -7.28 17.39 5.76
C PHE A 263 -8.70 16.86 5.87
N GLN A 264 -9.04 15.95 4.97
CA GLN A 264 -10.33 15.26 4.94
C GLN A 264 -10.10 13.74 4.93
N ILE A 265 -11.07 12.99 5.45
CA ILE A 265 -11.09 11.53 5.27
C ILE A 265 -11.66 11.25 3.89
N GLY A 266 -10.85 10.69 3.00
CA GLY A 266 -11.24 10.30 1.64
C GLY A 266 -12.03 9.00 1.63
N TRP A 267 -11.40 7.89 2.01
CA TRP A 267 -12.08 6.61 2.14
C TRP A 267 -11.42 5.72 3.19
N PRO A 268 -12.20 4.79 3.78
CA PRO A 268 -11.67 3.78 4.69
C PRO A 268 -10.99 2.63 3.92
N ALA A 269 -10.07 1.95 4.60
CA ALA A 269 -9.43 0.74 4.12
C ALA A 269 -9.17 -0.23 5.28
N ASN A 270 -8.86 -1.48 4.96
CA ASN A 270 -8.51 -2.52 5.92
C ASN A 270 -7.14 -3.10 5.58
N LEU A 271 -6.19 -3.01 6.48
CA LEU A 271 -4.98 -3.84 6.40
C LEU A 271 -5.32 -5.26 6.83
N MET A 272 -5.12 -6.22 5.97
CA MET A 272 -5.31 -7.64 6.27
C MET A 272 -3.99 -8.41 6.06
N THR A 273 -3.76 -9.41 6.90
CA THR A 273 -2.50 -10.20 6.88
C THR A 273 -2.77 -11.70 6.95
N LEU A 274 -1.91 -12.45 6.29
CA LEU A 274 -1.79 -13.91 6.42
C LEU A 274 -0.38 -14.24 6.92
N GLY A 275 -0.28 -15.18 7.87
CA GLY A 275 0.98 -15.57 8.50
C GLY A 275 1.39 -14.66 9.67
N PRO A 276 2.67 -14.72 10.08
CA PRO A 276 3.17 -13.93 11.20
C PRO A 276 2.96 -12.42 11.02
N TYR A 277 2.57 -11.76 12.09
CA TYR A 277 2.35 -10.32 12.12
C TYR A 277 2.78 -9.74 13.45
N GLN A 278 3.69 -8.77 13.41
CA GLN A 278 4.00 -7.93 14.56
C GLN A 278 3.09 -6.71 14.51
N GLU A 279 2.28 -6.54 15.54
CA GLU A 279 1.44 -5.33 15.66
C GLU A 279 2.32 -4.11 15.97
N PRO A 280 2.25 -3.06 15.15
CA PRO A 280 3.00 -1.85 15.41
C PRO A 280 2.50 -1.15 16.68
N LEU A 281 3.39 -0.97 17.66
CA LEU A 281 3.08 -0.31 18.93
C LEU A 281 3.39 1.19 18.92
N MET A 282 4.14 1.68 17.93
CA MET A 282 4.51 3.08 17.76
C MET A 282 3.73 3.69 16.59
N PRO A 283 3.69 5.05 16.51
CA PRO A 283 3.01 5.73 15.40
C PRO A 283 3.62 5.41 14.04
N PHE A 284 2.77 5.17 13.05
CA PHE A 284 3.20 4.85 11.70
C PHE A 284 2.17 5.26 10.65
N LEU A 285 2.60 5.40 9.42
CA LEU A 285 1.77 5.53 8.22
C LEU A 285 2.01 4.30 7.35
N PRO A 286 1.03 3.43 7.17
CA PRO A 286 1.17 2.28 6.29
C PRO A 286 1.06 2.68 4.82
N SER A 287 1.78 1.97 3.95
CA SER A 287 1.65 2.06 2.50
C SER A 287 0.50 1.20 1.99
N LEU A 288 -0.11 1.58 0.85
CA LEU A 288 -1.02 0.70 0.09
C LEU A 288 -0.29 -0.56 -0.41
N ALA A 289 0.99 -0.42 -0.72
CA ALA A 289 1.84 -1.54 -1.13
C ALA A 289 2.30 -2.38 0.06
N TYR A 290 1.77 -2.06 1.27
CA TYR A 290 2.15 -2.81 2.47
C TYR A 290 1.65 -2.19 3.77
#